data_1144878ce154ce39ade9847011182a91
#
_entry.id   1144878ce154ce39ade9847011182a91
#
_cell.length_a   1.000
_cell.length_b   1.000
_cell.length_c   1.000
_cell.angle_alpha   90.00
_cell.angle_beta   90.00
_cell.angle_gamma   90.00
#
_symmetry.space_group_name_H-M   'P 1'
#
loop_
_entity.id
_entity.type
_entity.pdbx_description
1 polymer ?
#
loop_
_entity_poly.entity_id
_entity_poly.type
_entity_poly.pdbx_seq_one_letter_code
_entity_poly.pdbx_strand_id
1 'polypeptide(L)'
;ATAGIGTNLYLAKLAMDIVAKHIPADKDGVRIAELDEQSYRYLLWNHRPLTDFWMTGPGTVKRLEAHGIYTMGDLARFSIHGEDRLYEIFGVDAEILIDHAWGYEPCGMAEIKSYKPSTNSISEGQVLTCPYPNDKAKLIVREMAEILMFRLTEKKLVTESITLEIGYDRENVDKGGYRGLTQTDRYGRIIPKAAHGTVRFDAPTNLGSSIITESVKLFERITDPALTVRRITLNANRVMPDEGIYQVDFFTDTKKLEKEKKLQQAMLGIKNKYGKNAVLKASSYEEGATMRQRNAQIGGHSAGGSDGKLQK
;
A
#
# COMPACT_ATOMS: atom_id res chain seq x y z
N ALA A 1 -19.71 5.27 9.32
CA ALA A 1 -19.07 5.40 8.00
C ALA A 1 -19.06 6.87 7.57
N THR A 2 -18.19 7.22 6.57
CA THR A 2 -18.18 8.52 5.89
C THR A 2 -18.32 8.30 4.40
N ALA A 3 -19.08 9.15 3.71
CA ALA A 3 -19.24 9.17 2.27
C ALA A 3 -19.07 10.60 1.75
N GLY A 4 -18.49 10.74 0.56
CA GLY A 4 -18.35 12.02 -0.12
C GLY A 4 -18.97 11.96 -1.51
N ILE A 5 -19.75 12.95 -1.87
CA ILE A 5 -20.32 13.17 -3.19
C ILE A 5 -19.64 14.40 -3.78
N GLY A 6 -19.28 14.37 -5.04
CA GLY A 6 -18.66 15.49 -5.73
C GLY A 6 -18.85 15.43 -7.23
N THR A 7 -18.75 16.59 -7.89
CA THR A 7 -18.82 16.72 -9.34
C THR A 7 -17.65 16.05 -10.07
N ASN A 8 -16.55 15.80 -9.33
CA ASN A 8 -15.39 15.04 -9.78
C ASN A 8 -14.81 14.21 -8.63
N LEU A 9 -13.81 13.36 -8.93
CA LEU A 9 -13.19 12.46 -7.94
C LEU A 9 -12.46 13.20 -6.82
N TYR A 10 -11.81 14.32 -7.12
CA TYR A 10 -11.12 15.13 -6.13
C TYR A 10 -12.09 15.72 -5.12
N LEU A 11 -13.17 16.35 -5.58
CA LEU A 11 -14.18 16.94 -4.72
C LEU A 11 -14.96 15.90 -3.90
N ALA A 12 -15.27 14.74 -4.50
CA ALA A 12 -15.87 13.63 -3.75
C ALA A 12 -14.92 13.13 -2.63
N LYS A 13 -13.61 13.07 -2.90
CA LYS A 13 -12.61 12.68 -1.90
C LYS A 13 -12.49 13.70 -0.78
N LEU A 14 -12.47 14.99 -1.08
CA LEU A 14 -12.42 16.06 -0.08
C LEU A 14 -13.70 16.15 0.75
N ALA A 15 -14.87 15.99 0.11
CA ALA A 15 -16.14 15.90 0.81
C ALA A 15 -16.11 14.80 1.88
N MET A 16 -15.58 13.62 1.54
CA MET A 16 -15.44 12.50 2.47
C MET A 16 -14.40 12.76 3.57
N ASP A 17 -13.21 13.25 3.21
CA ASP A 17 -12.06 13.30 4.13
C ASP A 17 -12.05 14.54 5.01
N ILE A 18 -12.54 15.67 4.53
CA ILE A 18 -12.52 16.94 5.27
C ILE A 18 -13.92 17.24 5.81
N VAL A 19 -14.93 17.32 4.96
CA VAL A 19 -16.24 17.82 5.38
C VAL A 19 -17.02 16.78 6.18
N ALA A 20 -17.18 15.56 5.64
CA ALA A 20 -18.01 14.53 6.27
C ALA A 20 -17.50 14.11 7.66
N LYS A 21 -16.20 14.20 7.93
CA LYS A 21 -15.64 13.85 9.25
C LYS A 21 -16.08 14.81 10.36
N HIS A 22 -16.46 16.04 10.03
CA HIS A 22 -16.79 17.10 10.98
C HIS A 22 -18.30 17.36 11.12
N ILE A 23 -19.15 16.62 10.40
CA ILE A 23 -20.61 16.73 10.52
C ILE A 23 -21.18 15.58 11.36
N PRO A 24 -22.37 15.76 11.97
CA PRO A 24 -23.05 14.69 12.69
C PRO A 24 -23.35 13.50 11.78
N ALA A 25 -23.33 12.29 12.34
CA ALA A 25 -23.80 11.11 11.64
C ALA A 25 -25.32 11.09 11.55
N ASP A 26 -25.87 10.49 10.50
CA ASP A 26 -27.29 10.23 10.37
C ASP A 26 -27.76 9.11 11.33
N LYS A 27 -29.04 8.74 11.24
CA LYS A 27 -29.66 7.68 12.07
C LYS A 27 -29.00 6.30 11.92
N ASP A 28 -28.31 6.07 10.78
CA ASP A 28 -27.63 4.81 10.45
C ASP A 28 -26.12 4.88 10.75
N GLY A 29 -25.65 5.96 11.38
CA GLY A 29 -24.26 6.18 11.75
C GLY A 29 -23.36 6.56 10.56
N VAL A 30 -23.96 7.07 9.47
CA VAL A 30 -23.25 7.52 8.27
C VAL A 30 -23.16 9.04 8.24
N ARG A 31 -22.00 9.56 7.82
CA ARG A 31 -21.77 10.98 7.56
C ARG A 31 -21.60 11.17 6.07
N ILE A 32 -22.46 11.97 5.47
CA ILE A 32 -22.46 12.22 4.03
C ILE A 32 -22.27 13.70 3.80
N ALA A 33 -21.28 14.06 2.98
CA ALA A 33 -21.07 15.44 2.55
C ALA A 33 -20.99 15.51 1.02
N GLU A 34 -21.34 16.67 0.48
CA GLU A 34 -21.33 16.94 -0.94
C GLU A 34 -20.54 18.22 -1.22
N LEU A 35 -19.72 18.21 -2.30
CA LEU A 35 -19.01 19.36 -2.81
C LEU A 35 -19.12 19.45 -4.32
N ASP A 36 -19.42 20.65 -4.79
CA ASP A 36 -19.16 21.14 -6.13
C ASP A 36 -18.02 22.18 -6.09
N GLU A 37 -17.64 22.74 -7.22
CA GLU A 37 -16.56 23.71 -7.32
C GLU A 37 -16.84 25.01 -6.55
N GLN A 38 -18.10 25.42 -6.43
CA GLN A 38 -18.49 26.64 -5.73
C GLN A 38 -18.44 26.43 -4.22
N SER A 39 -19.05 25.36 -3.71
CA SER A 39 -19.05 25.01 -2.30
C SER A 39 -17.64 24.65 -1.82
N TYR A 40 -16.83 23.99 -2.66
CA TYR A 40 -15.42 23.77 -2.37
C TYR A 40 -14.67 25.08 -2.12
N ARG A 41 -14.79 26.06 -3.03
CA ARG A 41 -14.13 27.36 -2.88
C ARG A 41 -14.62 28.12 -1.66
N TYR A 42 -15.93 28.08 -1.41
CA TYR A 42 -16.52 28.73 -0.25
C TYR A 42 -16.07 28.12 1.08
N LEU A 43 -16.09 26.79 1.19
CA LEU A 43 -15.85 26.07 2.44
C LEU A 43 -14.37 25.78 2.70
N LEU A 44 -13.61 25.47 1.65
CA LEU A 44 -12.28 24.87 1.82
C LEU A 44 -11.10 25.72 1.30
N TRP A 45 -11.32 26.80 0.57
CA TRP A 45 -10.23 27.64 0.10
C TRP A 45 -9.35 28.20 1.22
N ASN A 46 -9.93 28.43 2.40
CA ASN A 46 -9.21 28.93 3.58
C ASN A 46 -8.88 27.83 4.59
N HIS A 47 -9.21 26.57 4.28
CA HIS A 47 -8.96 25.44 5.18
C HIS A 47 -7.46 25.21 5.38
N ARG A 48 -7.09 24.86 6.60
CA ARG A 48 -5.74 24.46 7.01
C ARG A 48 -5.83 23.24 7.94
N PRO A 49 -4.80 22.37 7.92
CA PRO A 49 -3.55 22.47 7.14
C PRO A 49 -3.74 21.96 5.70
N LEU A 50 -2.84 22.38 4.79
CA LEU A 50 -2.85 21.91 3.40
C LEU A 50 -2.63 20.39 3.26
N THR A 51 -2.07 19.73 4.27
CA THR A 51 -1.90 18.27 4.30
C THR A 51 -3.20 17.49 4.38
N ASP A 52 -4.33 18.13 4.68
CA ASP A 52 -5.64 17.48 4.69
C ASP A 52 -6.17 17.25 3.26
N PHE A 53 -5.66 18.02 2.31
CA PHE A 53 -6.03 17.89 0.90
C PHE A 53 -5.33 16.69 0.25
N TRP A 54 -6.13 15.93 -0.47
CA TRP A 54 -5.64 14.75 -1.19
C TRP A 54 -4.50 15.11 -2.13
N MET A 55 -3.47 14.28 -2.20
CA MET A 55 -2.22 14.45 -2.94
C MET A 55 -1.30 15.61 -2.46
N THR A 56 -1.64 16.31 -1.39
CA THR A 56 -0.80 17.38 -0.84
C THR A 56 -0.04 16.89 0.39
N GLY A 57 1.17 16.39 0.19
CA GLY A 57 2.02 15.88 1.27
C GLY A 57 2.85 16.96 1.97
N PRO A 58 3.48 16.66 3.14
CA PRO A 58 4.28 17.62 3.89
C PRO A 58 5.42 18.26 3.09
N GLY A 59 6.02 17.52 2.16
CA GLY A 59 7.06 18.05 1.27
C GLY A 59 6.54 19.11 0.30
N THR A 60 5.33 18.92 -0.24
CA THR A 60 4.64 19.89 -1.09
C THR A 60 4.27 21.13 -0.28
N VAL A 61 3.67 20.93 0.90
CA VAL A 61 3.29 22.03 1.81
C VAL A 61 4.49 22.91 2.16
N LYS A 62 5.61 22.31 2.57
CA LYS A 62 6.82 23.05 2.90
C LYS A 62 7.31 23.94 1.74
N ARG A 63 7.21 23.44 0.50
CA ARG A 63 7.59 24.23 -0.69
C ARG A 63 6.59 25.35 -0.98
N LEU A 64 5.29 25.11 -0.82
CA LEU A 64 4.25 26.13 -0.97
C LEU A 64 4.42 27.25 0.07
N GLU A 65 4.58 26.89 1.35
CA GLU A 65 4.75 27.83 2.46
C GLU A 65 6.00 28.70 2.30
N ALA A 66 7.10 28.17 1.74
CA ALA A 66 8.30 28.94 1.43
C ALA A 66 8.04 30.06 0.40
N HIS A 67 6.93 30.02 -0.33
CA HIS A 67 6.49 31.02 -1.29
C HIS A 67 5.25 31.81 -0.82
N GLY A 68 4.91 31.72 0.49
CA GLY A 68 3.78 32.44 1.06
C GLY A 68 2.41 31.87 0.73
N ILE A 69 2.34 30.62 0.23
CA ILE A 69 1.10 29.92 -0.14
C ILE A 69 0.73 28.98 1.00
N TYR A 70 -0.32 29.32 1.75
CA TYR A 70 -0.74 28.60 2.96
C TYR A 70 -2.08 27.90 2.83
N THR A 71 -2.84 28.21 1.78
CA THR A 71 -4.18 27.67 1.54
C THR A 71 -4.38 27.34 0.06
N MET A 72 -5.40 26.52 -0.26
CA MET A 72 -5.76 26.26 -1.65
C MET A 72 -6.23 27.52 -2.37
N GLY A 73 -6.90 28.43 -1.66
CA GLY A 73 -7.27 29.74 -2.20
C GLY A 73 -6.05 30.62 -2.52
N ASP A 74 -4.99 30.54 -1.71
CA ASP A 74 -3.73 31.24 -2.04
C ASP A 74 -3.09 30.67 -3.29
N LEU A 75 -3.05 29.34 -3.40
CA LEU A 75 -2.51 28.63 -4.56
C LEU A 75 -3.29 28.97 -5.84
N ALA A 76 -4.62 28.93 -5.78
CA ALA A 76 -5.47 29.28 -6.89
C ALA A 76 -5.26 30.73 -7.36
N ARG A 77 -5.20 31.68 -6.43
CA ARG A 77 -4.92 33.09 -6.76
C ARG A 77 -3.50 33.30 -7.29
N PHE A 78 -2.51 32.63 -6.69
CA PHE A 78 -1.12 32.70 -7.14
C PHE A 78 -0.96 32.16 -8.57
N SER A 79 -1.67 31.10 -8.94
CA SER A 79 -1.56 30.49 -10.26
C SER A 79 -1.98 31.42 -11.41
N ILE A 80 -2.81 32.44 -11.15
CA ILE A 80 -3.28 33.38 -12.21
C ILE A 80 -2.11 34.13 -12.88
N HIS A 81 -1.08 34.45 -12.11
CA HIS A 81 0.07 35.25 -12.60
C HIS A 81 1.43 34.62 -12.29
N GLY A 82 1.45 33.51 -11.53
CA GLY A 82 2.66 32.83 -11.07
C GLY A 82 2.74 31.38 -11.52
N GLU A 83 2.05 31.00 -12.57
CA GLU A 83 2.02 29.64 -13.07
C GLU A 83 3.42 29.14 -13.42
N ASP A 84 4.20 29.91 -14.19
CA ASP A 84 5.58 29.53 -14.53
C ASP A 84 6.44 29.26 -13.29
N ARG A 85 6.22 30.04 -12.22
CA ARG A 85 6.93 29.82 -10.95
C ARG A 85 6.53 28.53 -10.28
N LEU A 86 5.26 28.13 -10.36
CA LEU A 86 4.80 26.84 -9.85
C LEU A 86 5.43 25.68 -10.63
N TYR A 87 5.56 25.80 -11.96
CA TYR A 87 6.25 24.79 -12.78
C TYR A 87 7.74 24.70 -12.47
N GLU A 88 8.42 25.83 -12.17
CA GLU A 88 9.82 25.80 -11.72
C GLU A 88 9.98 25.04 -10.39
N ILE A 89 9.02 25.16 -9.46
CA ILE A 89 9.08 24.57 -8.12
C ILE A 89 8.67 23.09 -8.15
N PHE A 90 7.63 22.75 -8.89
CA PHE A 90 6.95 21.43 -8.84
C PHE A 90 7.10 20.61 -10.09
N GLY A 91 7.62 21.18 -11.20
CA GLY A 91 7.64 20.52 -12.50
C GLY A 91 6.21 20.25 -12.99
N VAL A 92 6.01 19.12 -13.64
CA VAL A 92 4.69 18.72 -14.17
C VAL A 92 3.62 18.53 -13.08
N ASP A 93 4.02 18.32 -11.83
CA ASP A 93 3.07 18.21 -10.72
C ASP A 93 2.37 19.55 -10.41
N ALA A 94 2.87 20.67 -10.96
CA ALA A 94 2.23 21.99 -10.83
C ALA A 94 0.83 22.00 -11.43
N GLU A 95 0.62 21.33 -12.57
CA GLU A 95 -0.67 21.26 -13.25
C GLU A 95 -1.75 20.68 -12.34
N ILE A 96 -1.49 19.51 -11.77
CA ILE A 96 -2.40 18.87 -10.81
C ILE A 96 -2.65 19.76 -9.58
N LEU A 97 -1.62 20.42 -9.06
CA LEU A 97 -1.76 21.32 -7.90
C LEU A 97 -2.66 22.52 -8.22
N ILE A 98 -2.51 23.10 -9.39
CA ILE A 98 -3.32 24.23 -9.87
C ILE A 98 -4.76 23.79 -10.09
N ASP A 99 -4.97 22.71 -10.80
CA ASP A 99 -6.31 22.14 -11.05
C ASP A 99 -7.05 21.86 -9.76
N HIS A 100 -6.42 21.17 -8.83
CA HIS A 100 -6.97 20.87 -7.51
C HIS A 100 -7.26 22.13 -6.69
N ALA A 101 -6.42 23.16 -6.78
CA ALA A 101 -6.69 24.45 -6.11
C ALA A 101 -7.96 25.13 -6.65
N TRP A 102 -8.27 24.95 -7.93
CA TRP A 102 -9.50 25.44 -8.54
C TRP A 102 -10.69 24.49 -8.36
N GLY A 103 -10.49 23.28 -7.85
CA GLY A 103 -11.51 22.25 -7.67
C GLY A 103 -11.76 21.42 -8.93
N TYR A 104 -10.80 21.38 -9.84
CA TYR A 104 -10.88 20.63 -11.08
C TYR A 104 -10.11 19.30 -10.98
N GLU A 105 -10.63 18.23 -11.60
CA GLU A 105 -9.97 16.93 -11.73
C GLU A 105 -10.43 16.28 -13.05
N PRO A 106 -9.53 16.19 -14.02
CA PRO A 106 -9.87 15.62 -15.34
C PRO A 106 -9.94 14.09 -15.33
N CYS A 107 -9.29 13.43 -14.34
CA CYS A 107 -9.26 11.98 -14.26
C CYS A 107 -10.59 11.43 -13.75
N GLY A 108 -11.33 10.75 -14.60
CA GLY A 108 -12.57 10.09 -14.25
C GLY A 108 -12.44 8.57 -14.14
N MET A 109 -13.56 7.88 -13.96
CA MET A 109 -13.60 6.42 -13.82
C MET A 109 -13.19 5.67 -15.10
N ALA A 110 -13.37 6.31 -16.27
CA ALA A 110 -12.96 5.73 -17.55
C ALA A 110 -11.43 5.67 -17.64
N GLU A 111 -10.76 6.77 -17.30
CA GLU A 111 -9.31 6.90 -17.28
C GLU A 111 -8.69 5.92 -16.29
N ILE A 112 -9.25 5.83 -15.06
CA ILE A 112 -8.79 4.87 -14.05
C ILE A 112 -8.90 3.43 -14.53
N LYS A 113 -10.03 3.07 -15.18
CA LYS A 113 -10.25 1.71 -15.68
C LYS A 113 -9.36 1.35 -16.88
N SER A 114 -9.04 2.32 -17.72
CA SER A 114 -8.18 2.14 -18.88
C SER A 114 -6.68 2.22 -18.57
N TYR A 115 -6.32 2.76 -17.39
CA TYR A 115 -4.93 2.95 -16.98
C TYR A 115 -4.18 1.63 -16.86
N LYS A 116 -3.10 1.51 -17.61
CA LYS A 116 -2.14 0.40 -17.49
C LYS A 116 -0.87 0.93 -16.85
N PRO A 117 -0.54 0.48 -15.63
CA PRO A 117 0.69 0.93 -14.95
C PRO A 117 1.92 0.63 -15.81
N SER A 118 2.78 1.61 -15.98
CA SER A 118 4.11 1.45 -16.60
C SER A 118 5.13 0.88 -15.60
N THR A 119 4.73 0.69 -14.33
CA THR A 119 5.63 0.16 -13.31
C THR A 119 5.86 -1.32 -13.51
N ASN A 120 7.12 -1.70 -13.43
CA ASN A 120 7.57 -3.09 -13.48
C ASN A 120 7.76 -3.68 -12.07
N SER A 121 6.91 -3.31 -11.12
CA SER A 121 6.93 -3.82 -9.74
C SER A 121 5.52 -4.11 -9.21
N ILE A 122 5.42 -5.12 -8.33
CA ILE A 122 4.21 -5.44 -7.57
C ILE A 122 4.58 -5.45 -6.09
N SER A 123 3.82 -4.69 -5.29
CA SER A 123 4.05 -4.54 -3.86
C SER A 123 2.93 -5.15 -3.03
N GLU A 124 3.31 -5.82 -1.95
CA GLU A 124 2.45 -6.24 -0.85
C GLU A 124 2.91 -5.58 0.43
N GLY A 125 2.01 -4.91 1.14
CA GLY A 125 2.29 -4.26 2.42
C GLY A 125 1.32 -4.69 3.51
N GLN A 126 1.82 -4.80 4.75
CA GLN A 126 0.99 -5.05 5.92
C GLN A 126 1.52 -4.28 7.13
N VAL A 127 0.61 -3.57 7.81
CA VAL A 127 0.83 -3.07 9.16
C VAL A 127 0.16 -4.04 10.12
N LEU A 128 0.92 -4.56 11.08
CA LEU A 128 0.43 -5.52 12.07
C LEU A 128 -0.38 -4.79 13.15
N THR A 129 -1.40 -5.43 13.69
CA THR A 129 -2.29 -4.84 14.71
C THR A 129 -1.60 -4.63 16.05
N CYS A 130 -0.61 -5.46 16.36
CA CYS A 130 0.24 -5.37 17.56
C CYS A 130 1.70 -5.65 17.18
N PRO A 131 2.67 -5.39 18.08
CA PRO A 131 4.06 -5.82 17.88
C PRO A 131 4.15 -7.34 17.78
N TYR A 132 4.79 -7.84 16.71
CA TYR A 132 4.98 -9.27 16.49
C TYR A 132 6.42 -9.67 16.81
N PRO A 133 6.65 -10.73 17.60
CA PRO A 133 7.96 -11.32 17.73
C PRO A 133 8.45 -11.88 16.37
N ASN A 134 9.75 -12.07 16.24
CA ASN A 134 10.40 -12.38 14.97
C ASN A 134 9.86 -13.67 14.31
N ASP A 135 9.55 -14.70 15.07
CA ASP A 135 8.97 -15.97 14.59
C ASP A 135 7.59 -15.78 13.95
N LYS A 136 6.70 -15.03 14.62
CA LYS A 136 5.38 -14.68 14.08
C LYS A 136 5.50 -13.76 12.86
N ALA A 137 6.42 -12.79 12.87
CA ALA A 137 6.67 -11.93 11.72
C ALA A 137 7.18 -12.73 10.50
N LYS A 138 8.02 -13.75 10.72
CA LYS A 138 8.46 -14.68 9.66
C LYS A 138 7.30 -15.44 9.03
N LEU A 139 6.32 -15.86 9.82
CA LEU A 139 5.08 -16.47 9.30
C LEU A 139 4.33 -15.50 8.38
N ILE A 140 4.22 -14.23 8.76
CA ILE A 140 3.58 -13.22 7.91
C ILE A 140 4.34 -12.99 6.60
N VAL A 141 5.68 -12.96 6.63
CA VAL A 141 6.48 -12.87 5.39
C VAL A 141 6.17 -14.03 4.45
N ARG A 142 6.02 -15.24 4.99
CA ARG A 142 5.64 -16.44 4.22
C ARG A 142 4.25 -16.28 3.60
N GLU A 143 3.27 -15.81 4.35
CA GLU A 143 1.91 -15.54 3.86
C GLU A 143 1.92 -14.46 2.76
N MET A 144 2.66 -13.37 2.96
CA MET A 144 2.77 -12.29 1.97
C MET A 144 3.46 -12.74 0.69
N ALA A 145 4.48 -13.58 0.79
CA ALA A 145 5.16 -14.17 -0.36
C ALA A 145 4.22 -15.09 -1.15
N GLU A 146 3.33 -15.82 -0.48
CA GLU A 146 2.30 -16.63 -1.14
C GLU A 146 1.27 -15.75 -1.87
N ILE A 147 0.82 -14.66 -1.26
CA ILE A 147 -0.09 -13.71 -1.92
C ILE A 147 0.59 -13.11 -3.16
N LEU A 148 1.84 -12.68 -3.04
CA LEU A 148 2.61 -12.12 -4.14
C LEU A 148 2.75 -13.11 -5.31
N MET A 149 3.05 -14.37 -5.01
CA MET A 149 3.11 -15.47 -6.00
C MET A 149 1.78 -15.62 -6.75
N PHE A 150 0.65 -15.66 -6.03
CA PHE A 150 -0.67 -15.77 -6.68
C PHE A 150 -0.98 -14.56 -7.56
N ARG A 151 -0.61 -13.34 -7.13
CA ARG A 151 -0.78 -12.13 -7.96
C ARG A 151 0.06 -12.14 -9.23
N LEU A 152 1.29 -12.63 -9.16
CA LEU A 152 2.14 -12.82 -10.33
C LEU A 152 1.53 -13.87 -11.28
N THR A 153 1.09 -15.01 -10.74
CA THR A 153 0.46 -16.08 -11.52
C THR A 153 -0.83 -15.62 -12.21
N GLU A 154 -1.70 -14.90 -11.49
CA GLU A 154 -2.96 -14.37 -12.02
C GLU A 154 -2.74 -13.40 -13.17
N LYS A 155 -1.74 -12.53 -13.05
CA LYS A 155 -1.37 -11.54 -14.06
C LYS A 155 -0.49 -12.11 -15.18
N LYS A 156 -0.12 -13.40 -15.12
CA LYS A 156 0.84 -14.05 -16.03
C LYS A 156 2.17 -13.29 -16.09
N LEU A 157 2.72 -12.98 -14.93
CA LEU A 157 3.96 -12.24 -14.77
C LEU A 157 4.99 -13.08 -14.01
N VAL A 158 6.27 -12.74 -14.22
CA VAL A 158 7.43 -13.24 -13.47
C VAL A 158 8.23 -12.07 -12.92
N THR A 159 9.06 -12.31 -11.92
CA THR A 159 9.92 -11.29 -11.31
C THR A 159 11.38 -11.75 -11.28
N GLU A 160 12.32 -10.81 -11.48
CA GLU A 160 13.76 -11.08 -11.36
C GLU A 160 14.28 -10.97 -9.92
N SER A 161 13.61 -10.21 -9.07
CA SER A 161 14.09 -9.99 -7.69
C SER A 161 12.94 -9.62 -6.76
N ILE A 162 13.16 -9.88 -5.48
CA ILE A 162 12.29 -9.42 -4.40
C ILE A 162 13.06 -8.51 -3.45
N THR A 163 12.38 -7.50 -2.94
CA THR A 163 12.88 -6.60 -1.89
C THR A 163 11.96 -6.72 -0.69
N LEU A 164 12.55 -6.89 0.47
CA LEU A 164 11.85 -6.95 1.76
C LEU A 164 12.27 -5.77 2.62
N GLU A 165 11.28 -5.07 3.19
CA GLU A 165 11.46 -4.02 4.18
C GLU A 165 10.67 -4.37 5.44
N ILE A 166 11.33 -4.31 6.59
CA ILE A 166 10.78 -4.63 7.90
C ILE A 166 10.87 -3.40 8.79
N GLY A 167 9.70 -2.84 9.11
CA GLY A 167 9.58 -1.76 10.10
C GLY A 167 9.37 -2.34 11.49
N TYR A 168 10.26 -2.00 12.41
CA TYR A 168 10.17 -2.43 13.81
C TYR A 168 9.17 -1.58 14.58
N ASP A 169 8.64 -2.15 15.67
CA ASP A 169 7.75 -1.41 16.55
C ASP A 169 8.54 -0.43 17.43
N ARG A 170 7.90 0.70 17.76
CA ARG A 170 8.49 1.72 18.64
C ARG A 170 8.77 1.21 20.05
N GLU A 171 8.02 0.23 20.52
CA GLU A 171 8.21 -0.35 21.86
C GLU A 171 9.64 -0.84 22.09
N ASN A 172 10.35 -1.23 21.01
CA ASN A 172 11.75 -1.63 21.10
C ASN A 172 12.66 -0.49 21.63
N VAL A 173 12.27 0.77 21.38
CA VAL A 173 12.96 1.97 21.90
C VAL A 173 12.35 2.42 23.21
N ASP A 174 11.02 2.45 23.31
CA ASP A 174 10.27 2.95 24.47
C ASP A 174 10.57 2.13 25.76
N LYS A 175 10.78 0.82 25.63
CA LYS A 175 11.15 -0.06 26.75
C LYS A 175 12.58 0.14 27.26
N GLY A 176 13.39 0.95 26.58
CA GLY A 176 14.80 1.19 26.90
C GLY A 176 15.72 0.04 26.52
N GLY A 177 17.01 0.32 26.51
CA GLY A 177 18.04 -0.69 26.21
C GLY A 177 18.37 -0.88 24.73
N TYR A 178 17.56 -0.37 23.78
CA TYR A 178 17.91 -0.41 22.38
C TYR A 178 19.08 0.54 22.07
N ARG A 179 20.16 -0.02 21.52
CA ARG A 179 21.40 0.73 21.19
C ARG A 179 21.69 0.79 19.68
N GLY A 180 20.78 0.29 18.88
CA GLY A 180 20.91 0.30 17.42
C GLY A 180 20.57 1.66 16.79
N LEU A 181 20.65 1.72 15.47
CA LEU A 181 20.28 2.92 14.71
C LEU A 181 18.79 3.17 14.79
N THR A 182 18.42 4.43 14.99
CA THR A 182 17.03 4.89 15.02
C THR A 182 16.73 5.79 13.83
N GLN A 183 15.44 5.94 13.52
CA GLN A 183 14.91 6.90 12.56
C GLN A 183 13.63 7.52 13.11
N THR A 184 13.26 8.69 12.59
CA THR A 184 11.99 9.33 12.92
C THR A 184 10.95 8.94 11.88
N ASP A 185 9.80 8.44 12.33
CA ASP A 185 8.69 8.12 11.45
C ASP A 185 7.92 9.40 11.02
N ARG A 186 6.93 9.24 10.13
CA ARG A 186 6.11 10.37 9.63
C ARG A 186 5.29 11.08 10.71
N TYR A 187 5.17 10.50 11.88
CA TYR A 187 4.46 11.08 13.03
C TYR A 187 5.41 11.72 14.06
N GLY A 188 6.71 11.85 13.73
CA GLY A 188 7.73 12.39 14.63
C GLY A 188 8.20 11.43 15.72
N ARG A 189 7.83 10.14 15.67
CA ARG A 189 8.19 9.16 16.69
C ARG A 189 9.53 8.51 16.36
N ILE A 190 10.35 8.32 17.40
CA ILE A 190 11.63 7.61 17.27
C ILE A 190 11.34 6.10 17.23
N ILE A 191 11.81 5.44 16.19
CA ILE A 191 11.67 4.00 15.99
C ILE A 191 13.02 3.41 15.57
N PRO A 192 13.27 2.10 15.77
CA PRO A 192 14.45 1.47 15.19
C PRO A 192 14.49 1.65 13.67
N LYS A 193 15.70 1.82 13.12
CA LYS A 193 15.86 1.89 11.66
C LYS A 193 15.32 0.62 11.02
N ALA A 194 14.51 0.76 9.97
CA ALA A 194 13.93 -0.36 9.25
C ALA A 194 15.02 -1.26 8.65
N ALA A 195 14.83 -2.57 8.73
CA ALA A 195 15.67 -3.53 8.02
C ALA A 195 15.21 -3.62 6.55
N HIS A 196 16.19 -3.66 5.65
CA HIS A 196 15.93 -3.65 4.21
C HIS A 196 16.91 -4.57 3.49
N GLY A 197 16.43 -5.31 2.50
CA GLY A 197 17.29 -6.13 1.67
C GLY A 197 16.62 -6.56 0.37
N THR A 198 17.45 -6.95 -0.59
CA THR A 198 17.01 -7.47 -1.88
C THR A 198 17.72 -8.79 -2.17
N VAL A 199 16.99 -9.72 -2.81
CA VAL A 199 17.55 -10.95 -3.38
C VAL A 199 17.13 -11.03 -4.85
N ARG A 200 18.06 -11.44 -5.71
CA ARG A 200 17.82 -11.72 -7.12
C ARG A 200 17.66 -13.22 -7.31
N PHE A 201 16.81 -13.59 -8.23
CA PHE A 201 16.66 -14.96 -8.71
C PHE A 201 17.64 -15.19 -9.88
N ASP A 202 18.11 -16.42 -10.03
CA ASP A 202 18.99 -16.81 -11.15
C ASP A 202 18.27 -16.68 -12.51
N ALA A 203 16.94 -16.89 -12.50
CA ALA A 203 16.07 -16.63 -13.64
C ALA A 203 14.75 -16.01 -13.16
N PRO A 204 14.07 -15.19 -14.02
CA PRO A 204 12.77 -14.63 -13.70
C PRO A 204 11.78 -15.73 -13.32
N THR A 205 11.03 -15.56 -12.21
CA THR A 205 10.18 -16.61 -11.67
C THR A 205 8.88 -16.09 -11.07
N ASN A 206 7.85 -16.95 -11.06
CA ASN A 206 6.64 -16.83 -10.26
C ASN A 206 6.37 -18.11 -9.45
N LEU A 207 7.36 -18.97 -9.31
CA LEU A 207 7.26 -20.21 -8.54
C LEU A 207 7.17 -19.92 -7.04
N GLY A 208 6.17 -20.49 -6.40
CA GLY A 208 5.92 -20.28 -4.97
C GLY A 208 7.06 -20.79 -4.10
N SER A 209 7.65 -21.93 -4.43
CA SER A 209 8.80 -22.50 -3.72
C SER A 209 9.97 -21.52 -3.68
N SER A 210 10.31 -20.91 -4.82
CA SER A 210 11.40 -19.95 -4.94
C SER A 210 11.10 -18.65 -4.19
N ILE A 211 9.94 -18.03 -4.47
CA ILE A 211 9.56 -16.74 -3.87
C ILE A 211 9.46 -16.85 -2.35
N ILE A 212 8.80 -17.88 -1.82
CA ILE A 212 8.61 -18.06 -0.39
C ILE A 212 9.95 -18.36 0.30
N THR A 213 10.75 -19.28 -0.26
CA THR A 213 12.03 -19.67 0.34
C THR A 213 12.99 -18.49 0.41
N GLU A 214 13.14 -17.76 -0.69
CA GLU A 214 14.07 -16.64 -0.73
C GLU A 214 13.56 -15.42 0.09
N SER A 215 12.24 -15.21 0.19
CA SER A 215 11.68 -14.19 1.10
C SER A 215 11.97 -14.50 2.57
N VAL A 216 11.84 -15.77 2.98
CA VAL A 216 12.13 -16.21 4.35
C VAL A 216 13.61 -16.11 4.66
N LYS A 217 14.48 -16.60 3.77
CA LYS A 217 15.95 -16.47 3.95
C LYS A 217 16.38 -15.01 4.02
N LEU A 218 15.78 -14.15 3.17
CA LEU A 218 16.05 -12.72 3.18
C LEU A 218 15.65 -12.09 4.51
N PHE A 219 14.46 -12.44 5.03
CA PHE A 219 13.99 -12.00 6.34
C PHE A 219 15.00 -12.39 7.45
N GLU A 220 15.38 -13.65 7.52
CA GLU A 220 16.35 -14.16 8.52
C GLU A 220 17.71 -13.45 8.43
N ARG A 221 18.14 -13.09 7.22
CA ARG A 221 19.43 -12.41 6.98
C ARG A 221 19.42 -10.95 7.43
N ILE A 222 18.30 -10.22 7.27
CA ILE A 222 18.28 -8.77 7.46
C ILE A 222 17.72 -8.34 8.82
N THR A 223 16.97 -9.21 9.51
CA THR A 223 16.28 -8.83 10.75
C THR A 223 17.11 -9.12 11.99
N ASP A 224 16.92 -8.28 13.01
CA ASP A 224 17.34 -8.56 14.37
C ASP A 224 16.25 -9.37 15.08
N PRO A 225 16.52 -10.63 15.47
CA PRO A 225 15.51 -11.49 16.09
C PRO A 225 15.06 -11.03 17.47
N ALA A 226 15.79 -10.12 18.13
CA ALA A 226 15.42 -9.56 19.42
C ALA A 226 14.34 -8.46 19.32
N LEU A 227 14.10 -7.93 18.11
CA LEU A 227 13.20 -6.82 17.91
C LEU A 227 11.81 -7.27 17.45
N THR A 228 10.79 -6.62 17.99
CA THR A 228 9.41 -6.82 17.52
C THR A 228 9.13 -6.01 16.26
N VAL A 229 8.38 -6.63 15.35
CA VAL A 229 8.04 -6.10 14.02
C VAL A 229 6.65 -5.47 14.04
N ARG A 230 6.50 -4.36 13.33
CA ARG A 230 5.22 -3.64 13.16
C ARG A 230 4.74 -3.55 11.72
N ARG A 231 5.66 -3.53 10.77
CA ARG A 231 5.35 -3.37 9.35
C ARG A 231 6.21 -4.28 8.49
N ILE A 232 5.59 -4.84 7.48
CA ILE A 232 6.27 -5.69 6.49
C ILE A 232 5.86 -5.18 5.11
N THR A 233 6.83 -4.96 4.22
CA THR A 233 6.60 -4.64 2.82
C THR A 233 7.45 -5.58 1.97
N LEU A 234 6.81 -6.28 1.03
CA LEU A 234 7.44 -7.20 0.09
C LEU A 234 7.16 -6.75 -1.33
N ASN A 235 8.21 -6.52 -2.12
CA ASN A 235 8.10 -6.04 -3.48
C ASN A 235 8.70 -7.06 -4.44
N ALA A 236 7.96 -7.43 -5.49
CA ALA A 236 8.50 -8.03 -6.70
C ALA A 236 8.97 -6.91 -7.63
N ASN A 237 10.24 -6.94 -8.06
CA ASN A 237 10.81 -5.92 -8.92
C ASN A 237 11.14 -6.50 -10.29
N ARG A 238 11.28 -5.62 -11.29
CA ARG A 238 11.51 -6.01 -12.68
C ARG A 238 10.53 -7.08 -13.14
N VAL A 239 9.27 -6.80 -12.89
CA VAL A 239 8.18 -7.67 -13.27
C VAL A 239 8.00 -7.60 -14.79
N MET A 240 7.89 -8.76 -15.44
CA MET A 240 7.73 -8.88 -16.89
C MET A 240 6.72 -9.99 -17.23
N PRO A 241 6.18 -10.03 -18.46
CA PRO A 241 5.31 -11.11 -18.90
C PRO A 241 5.97 -12.48 -18.75
N ASP A 242 5.18 -13.49 -18.34
CA ASP A 242 5.60 -14.90 -18.33
C ASP A 242 5.46 -15.46 -19.74
N GLU A 243 6.54 -15.42 -20.53
CA GLU A 243 6.57 -15.95 -21.90
C GLU A 243 6.70 -17.48 -21.95
N GLY A 244 6.73 -18.13 -20.78
CA GLY A 244 6.86 -19.60 -20.69
C GLY A 244 8.26 -20.11 -21.04
N ILE A 245 9.21 -19.21 -21.32
CA ILE A 245 10.60 -19.56 -21.65
C ILE A 245 11.39 -19.52 -20.34
N TYR A 246 11.91 -20.67 -19.93
CA TYR A 246 12.73 -20.77 -18.72
C TYR A 246 14.12 -21.28 -19.11
N GLN A 247 15.12 -20.53 -18.69
CA GLN A 247 16.47 -21.05 -18.73
C GLN A 247 16.60 -22.10 -17.62
N VAL A 248 16.62 -23.37 -17.99
CA VAL A 248 16.84 -24.48 -17.08
C VAL A 248 18.30 -24.92 -17.20
N ASP A 249 18.96 -25.10 -16.08
CA ASP A 249 20.24 -25.77 -16.02
C ASP A 249 20.04 -27.31 -16.10
N PHE A 250 21.15 -28.04 -16.31
CA PHE A 250 21.13 -29.49 -16.42
C PHE A 250 20.68 -30.20 -15.12
N PHE A 251 20.62 -29.50 -14.00
CA PHE A 251 20.28 -30.04 -12.69
C PHE A 251 18.83 -29.73 -12.29
N THR A 252 18.14 -28.92 -13.08
CA THR A 252 16.76 -28.49 -12.77
C THR A 252 15.76 -29.59 -13.15
N ASP A 253 15.00 -30.09 -12.18
CA ASP A 253 13.90 -31.01 -12.41
C ASP A 253 12.70 -30.29 -13.02
N THR A 254 12.67 -30.25 -14.35
CA THR A 254 11.60 -29.60 -15.12
C THR A 254 10.21 -30.17 -14.83
N LYS A 255 10.11 -31.48 -14.56
CA LYS A 255 8.83 -32.13 -14.22
C LYS A 255 8.29 -31.64 -12.89
N LYS A 256 9.15 -31.41 -11.92
CA LYS A 256 8.80 -30.86 -10.61
C LYS A 256 8.30 -29.42 -10.75
N LEU A 257 8.98 -28.60 -11.56
CA LEU A 257 8.58 -27.22 -11.83
C LEU A 257 7.22 -27.13 -12.52
N GLU A 258 7.00 -27.95 -13.54
CA GLU A 258 5.70 -28.01 -14.24
C GLU A 258 4.58 -28.46 -13.29
N LYS A 259 4.82 -29.45 -12.45
CA LYS A 259 3.84 -29.91 -11.45
C LYS A 259 3.50 -28.79 -10.46
N GLU A 260 4.50 -28.05 -9.98
CA GLU A 260 4.29 -26.91 -9.08
C GLU A 260 3.45 -25.82 -9.75
N LYS A 261 3.77 -25.43 -11.00
CA LYS A 261 2.99 -24.46 -11.76
C LYS A 261 1.54 -24.88 -11.96
N LYS A 262 1.31 -26.13 -12.34
CA LYS A 262 -0.05 -26.67 -12.50
C LYS A 262 -0.82 -26.63 -11.18
N LEU A 263 -0.16 -26.95 -10.06
CA LEU A 263 -0.75 -26.86 -8.72
C LEU A 263 -1.10 -25.42 -8.36
N GLN A 264 -0.19 -24.47 -8.58
CA GLN A 264 -0.45 -23.02 -8.34
C GLN A 264 -1.65 -22.51 -9.14
N GLN A 265 -1.72 -22.88 -10.44
CA GLN A 265 -2.83 -22.50 -11.30
C GLN A 265 -4.15 -23.12 -10.83
N ALA A 266 -4.15 -24.39 -10.43
CA ALA A 266 -5.34 -25.06 -9.91
C ALA A 266 -5.82 -24.41 -8.60
N MET A 267 -4.91 -24.12 -7.67
CA MET A 267 -5.23 -23.41 -6.43
C MET A 267 -5.79 -22.00 -6.71
N LEU A 268 -5.21 -21.26 -7.64
CA LEU A 268 -5.71 -19.96 -8.05
C LEU A 268 -7.11 -20.07 -8.66
N GLY A 269 -7.35 -21.06 -9.52
CA GLY A 269 -8.68 -21.32 -10.09
C GLY A 269 -9.74 -21.61 -9.02
N ILE A 270 -9.40 -22.38 -7.99
CA ILE A 270 -10.29 -22.63 -6.84
C ILE A 270 -10.54 -21.34 -6.06
N LYS A 271 -9.49 -20.56 -5.75
CA LYS A 271 -9.62 -19.28 -5.03
C LYS A 271 -10.49 -18.28 -5.80
N ASN A 272 -10.37 -18.20 -7.12
CA ASN A 272 -11.16 -17.29 -7.95
C ASN A 272 -12.64 -17.73 -8.03
N LYS A 273 -12.92 -19.04 -8.02
CA LYS A 273 -14.28 -19.56 -8.11
C LYS A 273 -15.02 -19.59 -6.78
N TYR A 274 -14.33 -19.95 -5.70
CA TYR A 274 -14.96 -20.22 -4.40
C TYR A 274 -14.52 -19.26 -3.29
N GLY A 275 -13.71 -18.23 -3.63
CA GLY A 275 -13.20 -17.23 -2.70
C GLY A 275 -11.79 -17.52 -2.19
N LYS A 276 -11.11 -16.45 -1.76
CA LYS A 276 -9.68 -16.45 -1.39
C LYS A 276 -9.33 -17.42 -0.25
N ASN A 277 -10.30 -17.75 0.61
CA ASN A 277 -10.14 -18.67 1.74
C ASN A 277 -10.52 -20.13 1.42
N ALA A 278 -10.92 -20.44 0.18
CA ALA A 278 -11.34 -21.79 -0.20
C ALA A 278 -10.20 -22.83 -0.13
N VAL A 279 -8.96 -22.39 -0.37
CA VAL A 279 -7.75 -23.22 -0.23
C VAL A 279 -6.69 -22.41 0.51
N LEU A 280 -6.25 -22.91 1.65
CA LEU A 280 -5.21 -22.30 2.48
C LEU A 280 -4.17 -23.36 2.87
N LYS A 281 -2.93 -22.92 3.11
CA LYS A 281 -1.91 -23.78 3.72
C LYS A 281 -2.17 -23.95 5.22
N ALA A 282 -1.69 -25.05 5.80
CA ALA A 282 -1.81 -25.30 7.23
C ALA A 282 -1.21 -24.15 8.08
N SER A 283 -0.12 -23.54 7.61
CA SER A 283 0.50 -22.38 8.26
C SER A 283 -0.42 -21.17 8.41
N SER A 284 -1.45 -21.01 7.58
CA SER A 284 -2.45 -19.95 7.75
C SER A 284 -3.43 -20.15 8.91
N TYR A 285 -3.28 -21.26 9.65
CA TYR A 285 -4.03 -21.57 10.88
C TYR A 285 -3.15 -21.52 12.13
N GLU A 286 -1.84 -21.25 11.98
CA GLU A 286 -0.94 -21.08 13.10
C GLU A 286 -1.26 -19.78 13.86
N GLU A 287 -0.86 -19.74 15.13
CA GLU A 287 -1.03 -18.56 15.97
C GLU A 287 -0.24 -17.38 15.41
N GLY A 288 -0.91 -16.25 15.18
CA GLY A 288 -0.35 -15.06 14.55
C GLY A 288 -0.53 -14.98 13.03
N ALA A 289 -1.04 -16.03 12.37
CA ALA A 289 -1.37 -15.97 10.95
C ALA A 289 -2.48 -14.96 10.66
N THR A 290 -2.36 -14.20 9.58
CA THR A 290 -3.29 -13.12 9.22
C THR A 290 -3.99 -13.32 7.89
N MET A 291 -3.58 -14.29 7.07
CA MET A 291 -4.09 -14.47 5.71
C MET A 291 -5.61 -14.61 5.64
N ARG A 292 -6.21 -15.38 6.54
CA ARG A 292 -7.67 -15.59 6.57
C ARG A 292 -8.42 -14.28 6.78
N GLN A 293 -7.97 -13.48 7.74
CA GLN A 293 -8.55 -12.18 8.06
C GLN A 293 -8.33 -11.19 6.91
N ARG A 294 -7.11 -11.13 6.35
CA ARG A 294 -6.79 -10.25 5.21
C ARG A 294 -7.62 -10.56 3.97
N ASN A 295 -7.86 -11.83 3.69
CA ASN A 295 -8.68 -12.24 2.54
C ASN A 295 -10.14 -11.79 2.66
N ALA A 296 -10.64 -11.56 3.88
CA ALA A 296 -11.97 -11.05 4.15
C ALA A 296 -12.05 -9.50 4.14
N GLN A 297 -10.91 -8.80 4.02
CA GLN A 297 -10.89 -7.34 3.98
C GLN A 297 -11.22 -6.81 2.58
N ILE A 298 -11.85 -5.64 2.54
CA ILE A 298 -12.10 -4.87 1.33
C ILE A 298 -11.21 -3.61 1.39
N GLY A 299 -10.30 -3.47 0.43
CA GLY A 299 -9.38 -2.33 0.40
C GLY A 299 -8.48 -2.18 1.63
N GLY A 300 -8.17 -3.30 2.33
CA GLY A 300 -7.35 -3.29 3.55
C GLY A 300 -8.12 -2.97 4.83
N HIS A 301 -9.43 -2.77 4.76
CA HIS A 301 -10.30 -2.52 5.91
C HIS A 301 -11.28 -3.68 6.12
N SER A 302 -11.60 -3.98 7.38
CA SER A 302 -12.72 -4.89 7.67
C SER A 302 -14.00 -4.24 7.18
N ALA A 303 -14.68 -4.84 6.21
CA ALA A 303 -16.06 -4.48 5.93
C ALA A 303 -16.86 -4.70 7.21
N GLY A 304 -17.66 -3.72 7.62
CA GLY A 304 -18.48 -3.78 8.83
C GLY A 304 -19.53 -4.89 8.74
N GLY A 305 -19.10 -6.13 8.78
CA GLY A 305 -19.90 -7.33 8.87
C GLY A 305 -19.78 -7.90 10.27
N SER A 306 -20.86 -8.40 10.79
CA SER A 306 -21.22 -8.88 12.12
C SER A 306 -20.32 -9.93 12.79
N ASP A 307 -19.02 -9.98 12.55
CA ASP A 307 -18.11 -10.95 13.18
C ASP A 307 -17.19 -10.34 14.25
N GLY A 308 -17.72 -9.33 14.97
CA GLY A 308 -17.11 -8.84 16.21
C GLY A 308 -17.22 -9.78 17.40
N LYS A 309 -17.54 -11.07 17.19
CA LYS A 309 -17.60 -12.11 18.22
C LYS A 309 -16.80 -13.33 17.83
N LEU A 310 -15.49 -13.23 17.81
CA LEU A 310 -14.65 -14.41 17.97
C LEU A 310 -13.38 -14.04 18.73
N GLN A 311 -13.44 -14.48 19.98
CA GLN A 311 -12.38 -14.84 20.90
C GLN A 311 -11.79 -13.71 21.77
N LYS A 312 -12.33 -13.71 22.96
CA LYS A 312 -11.55 -13.54 24.19
C LYS A 312 -10.66 -14.77 24.41
#